data_0c81ab56f6a479425815380d8c8f0230
#
_entry.id   0c81ab56f6a479425815380d8c8f0230
#
_cell.length_a   1.000
_cell.length_b   1.000
_cell.length_c   1.000
_cell.angle_alpha   90.00
_cell.angle_beta   90.00
_cell.angle_gamma   90.00
#
_symmetry.space_group_name_H-M   'P 1'
#
loop_
_entity.id
_entity.type
_entity.pdbx_description
1 polymer ?
#
loop_
_entity_poly.entity_id
_entity_poly.type
_entity_poly.pdbx_seq_one_letter_code
_entity_poly.pdbx_strand_id
1 'polypeptide(L)'
;LLNNNKPEIIMKKLSSLILILALTFFSCVIAQQKDKSELAKGVNFIETRTYTAENDAAILELYKDLRVADVSDGLDMVGLPGTGLVDQSIHACWVDLKDFKHVFRGIAVTVRYVPTQRPALPAPGEDFSKWEGNFYSTISTEAFAQIIRPGTAVVIDDVEDRDIGSIGSNNILAWVKLGATGVVTDAGARDTDEVGLEGVPLYLRKKGRGIRPGRNEIESVNRPVTIGGVLVCPGDVVVADGDGVVVVPRAVAAEVAKHASKILVGDKAGRKSLYESLGRPLDKTVK
;
A
#
# COMPACT_ATOMS: atom_id res chain seq x y z
N LEU A 1 -3.55 -34.33 64.28
CA LEU A 1 -2.97 -34.84 63.02
C LEU A 1 -3.17 -33.77 61.94
N LEU A 2 -2.22 -32.85 61.80
CA LEU A 2 -2.19 -31.80 60.77
C LEU A 2 -1.56 -32.35 59.48
N ASN A 3 -2.29 -32.20 58.41
CA ASN A 3 -2.00 -32.74 57.10
C ASN A 3 -0.90 -31.90 56.39
N ASN A 4 0.35 -32.37 56.35
CA ASN A 4 1.55 -31.68 55.86
C ASN A 4 1.77 -31.76 54.35
N ASN A 5 0.77 -32.05 53.53
CA ASN A 5 0.93 -32.30 52.08
C ASN A 5 0.64 -31.12 51.14
N LYS A 6 0.38 -29.91 51.67
CA LYS A 6 0.05 -28.73 50.82
C LYS A 6 1.24 -28.10 50.03
N PRO A 7 2.49 -28.00 50.57
CA PRO A 7 3.57 -27.34 49.83
C PRO A 7 4.09 -28.14 48.62
N GLU A 8 4.05 -29.46 48.67
CA GLU A 8 4.59 -30.31 47.59
C GLU A 8 3.70 -30.29 46.32
N ILE A 9 2.37 -30.17 46.50
CA ILE A 9 1.42 -30.10 45.40
C ILE A 9 1.52 -28.74 44.70
N ILE A 10 1.78 -27.66 45.44
CA ILE A 10 1.93 -26.31 44.87
C ILE A 10 3.23 -26.20 44.08
N MET A 11 4.33 -26.74 44.57
CA MET A 11 5.61 -26.77 43.87
C MET A 11 5.56 -27.61 42.58
N LYS A 12 4.91 -28.77 42.59
CA LYS A 12 4.72 -29.59 41.37
C LYS A 12 3.84 -28.91 40.32
N LYS A 13 2.82 -28.17 40.72
CA LYS A 13 1.97 -27.36 39.78
C LYS A 13 2.73 -26.17 39.23
N LEU A 14 3.58 -25.51 40.02
CA LEU A 14 4.39 -24.38 39.56
C LEU A 14 5.48 -24.81 38.58
N SER A 15 6.18 -25.95 38.84
CA SER A 15 7.17 -26.48 37.92
C SER A 15 6.57 -26.97 36.59
N SER A 16 5.35 -27.55 36.63
CA SER A 16 4.64 -27.95 35.41
C SER A 16 4.20 -26.74 34.58
N LEU A 17 3.77 -25.63 35.22
CA LEU A 17 3.39 -24.41 34.55
C LEU A 17 4.57 -23.69 33.88
N ILE A 18 5.73 -23.67 34.54
CA ILE A 18 6.99 -23.11 34.02
C ILE A 18 7.49 -23.95 32.85
N LEU A 19 7.38 -25.28 32.92
CA LEU A 19 7.79 -26.18 31.84
C LEU A 19 6.90 -26.01 30.58
N ILE A 20 5.60 -25.81 30.75
CA ILE A 20 4.66 -25.56 29.65
C ILE A 20 4.91 -24.17 29.02
N LEU A 21 5.19 -23.13 29.82
CA LEU A 21 5.56 -21.81 29.30
C LEU A 21 6.90 -21.85 28.54
N ALA A 22 7.90 -22.59 29.04
CA ALA A 22 9.18 -22.74 28.37
C ALA A 22 9.06 -23.51 27.03
N LEU A 23 8.19 -24.52 26.97
CA LEU A 23 7.95 -25.29 25.75
C LEU A 23 7.17 -24.44 24.68
N THR A 24 6.26 -23.58 25.09
CA THR A 24 5.57 -22.68 24.16
C THR A 24 6.48 -21.58 23.63
N PHE A 25 7.39 -21.04 24.45
CA PHE A 25 8.40 -20.08 23.99
C PHE A 25 9.43 -20.73 23.06
N PHE A 26 9.87 -21.95 23.33
CA PHE A 26 10.81 -22.67 22.48
C PHE A 26 10.19 -23.08 21.14
N SER A 27 8.90 -23.43 21.10
CA SER A 27 8.19 -23.72 19.85
C SER A 27 8.04 -22.48 18.94
N CYS A 28 7.93 -21.28 19.51
CA CYS A 28 7.83 -20.03 18.74
C CYS A 28 9.18 -19.62 18.11
N VAL A 29 10.31 -19.98 18.73
CA VAL A 29 11.66 -19.66 18.20
C VAL A 29 12.11 -20.69 17.15
N ILE A 30 11.64 -21.93 17.20
CA ILE A 30 12.02 -22.98 16.24
C ILE A 30 11.27 -22.80 14.89
N ALA A 31 10.12 -22.12 14.87
CA ALA A 31 9.31 -21.95 13.66
C ALA A 31 9.93 -21.01 12.60
N GLN A 32 11.04 -20.33 12.87
CA GLN A 32 11.67 -19.37 11.93
C GLN A 32 13.04 -19.80 11.39
N GLN A 33 13.59 -20.94 11.78
CA GLN A 33 14.89 -21.39 11.25
C GLN A 33 14.66 -22.14 9.94
N LYS A 34 14.64 -21.38 8.83
CA LYS A 34 14.59 -21.98 7.48
C LYS A 34 15.94 -22.68 7.18
N ASP A 35 15.86 -23.81 6.47
CA ASP A 35 17.05 -24.55 6.06
C ASP A 35 18.01 -23.68 5.23
N LYS A 36 19.30 -23.86 5.40
CA LYS A 36 20.35 -23.14 4.68
C LYS A 36 20.20 -23.25 3.16
N SER A 37 19.74 -24.39 2.66
CA SER A 37 19.48 -24.59 1.23
C SER A 37 18.32 -23.75 0.70
N GLU A 38 17.27 -23.55 1.49
CA GLU A 38 16.16 -22.65 1.14
C GLU A 38 16.59 -21.20 1.19
N LEU A 39 17.38 -20.81 2.20
CA LEU A 39 17.92 -19.44 2.27
C LEU A 39 18.78 -19.12 1.05
N ALA A 40 19.58 -20.06 0.56
CA ALA A 40 20.43 -19.88 -0.62
C ALA A 40 19.63 -19.68 -1.93
N LYS A 41 18.39 -20.18 -1.99
CA LYS A 41 17.47 -19.97 -3.12
C LYS A 41 16.68 -18.65 -3.05
N GLY A 42 16.75 -17.97 -1.92
CA GLY A 42 15.94 -16.79 -1.62
C GLY A 42 14.57 -17.15 -1.02
N VAL A 43 14.26 -16.58 0.13
CA VAL A 43 12.99 -16.78 0.84
C VAL A 43 12.39 -15.47 1.29
N ASN A 44 11.08 -15.46 1.36
CA ASN A 44 10.32 -14.39 1.96
C ASN A 44 9.96 -14.73 3.39
N PHE A 45 10.22 -13.79 4.30
CA PHE A 45 9.82 -13.91 5.70
C PHE A 45 8.45 -13.31 5.95
N ILE A 46 8.03 -12.32 5.14
CA ILE A 46 6.67 -11.77 5.20
C ILE A 46 5.82 -12.57 4.22
N GLU A 47 4.82 -13.24 4.76
CA GLU A 47 3.88 -14.03 3.96
C GLU A 47 2.94 -13.12 3.18
N THR A 48 2.80 -13.38 1.88
CA THR A 48 1.78 -12.74 1.06
C THR A 48 0.44 -13.45 1.28
N ARG A 49 -0.55 -12.71 1.77
CA ARG A 49 -1.92 -13.20 1.95
C ARG A 49 -2.78 -12.84 0.74
N THR A 50 -3.69 -13.72 0.39
CA THR A 50 -4.68 -13.47 -0.66
C THR A 50 -6.05 -13.25 -0.04
N TYR A 51 -6.81 -12.32 -0.64
CA TYR A 51 -8.16 -11.97 -0.22
C TYR A 51 -9.12 -12.10 -1.40
N THR A 52 -10.37 -12.42 -1.13
CA THR A 52 -11.41 -12.49 -2.18
C THR A 52 -11.88 -11.08 -2.55
N ALA A 53 -12.50 -10.95 -3.72
CA ALA A 53 -13.08 -9.68 -4.15
C ALA A 53 -14.17 -9.19 -3.17
N GLU A 54 -14.94 -10.09 -2.61
CA GLU A 54 -15.97 -9.79 -1.61
C GLU A 54 -15.38 -9.26 -0.32
N ASN A 55 -14.27 -9.85 0.16
CA ASN A 55 -13.56 -9.34 1.33
C ASN A 55 -12.98 -7.96 1.09
N ASP A 56 -12.48 -7.68 -0.12
CA ASP A 56 -11.95 -6.37 -0.47
C ASP A 56 -13.06 -5.32 -0.54
N ALA A 57 -14.18 -5.64 -1.21
CA ALA A 57 -15.33 -4.75 -1.28
C ALA A 57 -15.90 -4.41 0.10
N ALA A 58 -15.99 -5.40 0.99
CA ALA A 58 -16.47 -5.21 2.36
C ALA A 58 -15.57 -4.25 3.17
N ILE A 59 -14.25 -4.39 3.03
CA ILE A 59 -13.31 -3.47 3.69
C ILE A 59 -13.38 -2.07 3.06
N LEU A 60 -13.39 -1.94 1.74
CA LEU A 60 -13.45 -0.65 1.07
C LEU A 60 -14.71 0.15 1.39
N GLU A 61 -15.85 -0.52 1.59
CA GLU A 61 -17.08 0.16 2.02
C GLU A 61 -16.92 0.86 3.36
N LEU A 62 -16.12 0.30 4.30
CA LEU A 62 -15.82 0.94 5.58
C LEU A 62 -14.98 2.23 5.41
N TYR A 63 -14.24 2.35 4.32
CA TYR A 63 -13.35 3.49 4.04
C TYR A 63 -13.97 4.53 3.10
N LYS A 64 -15.16 4.32 2.59
CA LYS A 64 -15.79 5.07 1.51
C LYS A 64 -15.68 6.59 1.63
N ASP A 65 -15.87 7.14 2.83
CA ASP A 65 -15.89 8.59 3.07
C ASP A 65 -14.70 9.07 3.92
N LEU A 66 -13.82 8.14 4.36
CA LEU A 66 -12.73 8.49 5.27
C LEU A 66 -11.63 9.27 4.56
N ARG A 67 -11.09 10.27 5.24
CA ARG A 67 -9.96 11.09 4.82
C ARG A 67 -8.65 10.51 5.36
N VAL A 68 -7.52 10.90 4.76
CA VAL A 68 -6.18 10.53 5.25
C VAL A 68 -6.02 10.90 6.73
N ALA A 69 -6.45 12.09 7.14
CA ALA A 69 -6.39 12.54 8.54
C ALA A 69 -7.18 11.61 9.49
N ASP A 70 -8.44 11.27 9.14
CA ASP A 70 -9.27 10.38 9.96
C ASP A 70 -8.63 8.99 10.12
N VAL A 71 -8.04 8.48 9.05
CA VAL A 71 -7.39 7.16 9.03
C VAL A 71 -6.09 7.18 9.82
N SER A 72 -5.32 8.26 9.74
CA SER A 72 -4.12 8.47 10.55
C SER A 72 -4.44 8.42 12.05
N ASP A 73 -5.44 9.18 12.47
CA ASP A 73 -5.90 9.18 13.87
C ASP A 73 -6.43 7.79 14.28
N GLY A 74 -7.11 7.09 13.36
CA GLY A 74 -7.56 5.71 13.56
C GLY A 74 -6.40 4.74 13.78
N LEU A 75 -5.28 4.91 13.08
CA LEU A 75 -4.05 4.13 13.28
C LEU A 75 -3.43 4.40 14.66
N ASP A 76 -3.41 5.65 15.11
CA ASP A 76 -2.94 6.01 16.45
C ASP A 76 -3.76 5.27 17.52
N MET A 77 -5.09 5.21 17.37
CA MET A 77 -6.00 4.55 18.30
C MET A 77 -5.82 3.03 18.38
N VAL A 78 -5.29 2.39 17.35
CA VAL A 78 -4.95 0.95 17.37
C VAL A 78 -3.48 0.69 17.73
N GLY A 79 -2.73 1.73 18.14
CA GLY A 79 -1.34 1.61 18.62
C GLY A 79 -0.31 1.55 17.49
N LEU A 80 -0.63 2.10 16.31
CA LEU A 80 0.26 2.15 15.13
C LEU A 80 0.56 3.60 14.68
N PRO A 81 0.98 4.50 15.61
CA PRO A 81 1.19 5.90 15.27
C PRO A 81 2.27 6.06 14.20
N GLY A 82 1.95 6.82 13.16
CA GLY A 82 2.86 7.12 12.06
C GLY A 82 3.25 5.95 11.16
N THR A 83 2.82 4.72 11.47
CA THR A 83 3.26 3.51 10.76
C THR A 83 2.85 3.49 9.29
N GLY A 84 1.70 4.04 8.95
CA GLY A 84 1.15 4.05 7.60
C GLY A 84 1.32 5.36 6.84
N LEU A 85 1.94 6.39 7.41
CA LEU A 85 2.09 7.70 6.78
C LEU A 85 3.22 7.67 5.77
N VAL A 86 2.86 7.70 4.49
CA VAL A 86 3.80 7.77 3.37
C VAL A 86 4.48 9.13 3.34
N ASP A 87 5.79 9.18 3.03
CA ASP A 87 6.58 10.41 2.95
C ASP A 87 5.88 11.48 2.08
N GLN A 88 5.82 12.71 2.56
CA GLN A 88 5.10 13.82 1.92
C GLN A 88 5.66 14.23 0.55
N SER A 89 6.85 13.81 0.18
CA SER A 89 7.35 13.99 -1.18
C SER A 89 6.54 13.21 -2.22
N ILE A 90 5.77 12.19 -1.77
CA ILE A 90 4.79 11.49 -2.59
C ILE A 90 3.44 12.19 -2.42
N HIS A 91 3.03 12.92 -3.43
CA HIS A 91 1.86 13.80 -3.40
C HIS A 91 0.99 13.64 -4.65
N ALA A 92 -0.21 14.17 -4.61
CA ALA A 92 -1.11 14.16 -5.75
C ALA A 92 -0.48 14.87 -6.96
N CYS A 93 -0.44 14.18 -8.11
CA CYS A 93 0.06 14.72 -9.37
C CYS A 93 -0.74 15.94 -9.84
N TRP A 94 -2.03 15.93 -9.54
CA TRP A 94 -3.00 16.98 -9.81
C TRP A 94 -4.07 17.02 -8.72
N VAL A 95 -4.75 18.15 -8.54
CA VAL A 95 -5.75 18.35 -7.48
C VAL A 95 -7.03 18.94 -8.07
N ASP A 96 -8.17 18.35 -7.71
CA ASP A 96 -9.50 18.85 -8.00
C ASP A 96 -10.21 19.26 -6.69
N LEU A 97 -10.29 20.54 -6.42
CA LEU A 97 -10.96 21.09 -5.23
C LEU A 97 -12.49 21.14 -5.36
N LYS A 98 -13.03 20.97 -6.57
CA LYS A 98 -14.46 21.00 -6.81
C LYS A 98 -15.10 19.65 -6.48
N ASP A 99 -14.64 18.57 -7.10
CA ASP A 99 -15.26 17.26 -7.02
C ASP A 99 -14.41 16.23 -6.28
N PHE A 100 -13.17 16.59 -5.91
CA PHE A 100 -12.18 15.76 -5.22
C PHE A 100 -11.81 14.48 -6.00
N LYS A 101 -11.78 14.58 -7.33
CA LYS A 101 -11.48 13.42 -8.19
C LYS A 101 -10.08 12.85 -8.01
N HIS A 102 -9.15 13.63 -7.41
CA HIS A 102 -7.81 13.15 -7.03
C HIS A 102 -7.83 12.22 -5.80
N VAL A 103 -8.93 12.14 -5.07
CA VAL A 103 -9.06 11.32 -3.85
C VAL A 103 -9.43 9.89 -4.23
N PHE A 104 -8.75 8.91 -3.66
CA PHE A 104 -9.11 7.51 -3.86
C PHE A 104 -8.91 6.64 -2.61
N ARG A 105 -9.52 5.47 -2.63
CA ARG A 105 -9.32 4.35 -1.71
C ARG A 105 -9.20 3.09 -2.53
N GLY A 106 -8.30 2.18 -2.12
CA GLY A 106 -8.12 0.93 -2.83
C GLY A 106 -7.39 -0.11 -2.01
N ILE A 107 -7.45 -1.34 -2.48
CA ILE A 107 -6.70 -2.47 -1.93
C ILE A 107 -5.39 -2.62 -2.71
N ALA A 108 -4.28 -2.65 -2.00
CA ALA A 108 -2.95 -2.67 -2.59
C ALA A 108 -2.70 -3.93 -3.44
N VAL A 109 -2.41 -3.71 -4.72
CA VAL A 109 -1.67 -4.62 -5.58
C VAL A 109 -0.30 -4.02 -5.78
N THR A 110 0.72 -4.72 -5.34
CA THR A 110 2.09 -4.22 -5.29
C THR A 110 2.94 -4.73 -6.43
N VAL A 111 3.84 -3.90 -6.91
CA VAL A 111 4.86 -4.28 -7.90
C VAL A 111 6.17 -3.58 -7.56
N ARG A 112 7.28 -4.26 -7.81
CA ARG A 112 8.61 -3.70 -7.64
C ARG A 112 9.39 -3.77 -8.93
N TYR A 113 9.96 -2.63 -9.31
CA TYR A 113 10.97 -2.50 -10.35
C TYR A 113 12.32 -2.15 -9.72
N VAL A 114 13.38 -2.66 -10.31
CA VAL A 114 14.76 -2.43 -9.86
C VAL A 114 15.62 -1.93 -11.03
N PRO A 115 16.77 -1.28 -10.77
CA PRO A 115 17.71 -0.92 -11.82
C PRO A 115 18.14 -2.16 -12.60
N THR A 116 18.04 -2.10 -13.95
CA THR A 116 18.48 -3.22 -14.77
C THR A 116 20.01 -3.32 -14.85
N GLN A 117 20.52 -4.55 -14.93
CA GLN A 117 21.92 -4.86 -15.26
C GLN A 117 22.10 -5.17 -16.76
N ARG A 118 21.05 -5.00 -17.57
CA ARG A 118 21.06 -5.26 -19.01
C ARG A 118 21.58 -4.06 -19.80
N PRO A 119 22.03 -4.25 -21.05
CA PRO A 119 22.43 -3.14 -21.93
C PRO A 119 21.32 -2.08 -22.01
N ALA A 120 21.71 -0.82 -21.87
CA ALA A 120 20.79 0.32 -21.87
C ALA A 120 20.32 0.73 -23.29
N LEU A 121 20.90 0.17 -24.33
CA LEU A 121 20.63 0.44 -25.74
C LEU A 121 20.60 -0.86 -26.53
N PRO A 122 19.94 -0.90 -27.70
CA PRO A 122 20.01 -2.04 -28.61
C PRO A 122 21.45 -2.29 -29.10
N ALA A 123 21.71 -3.52 -29.55
CA ALA A 123 22.97 -3.84 -30.19
C ALA A 123 23.16 -3.02 -31.49
N PRO A 124 24.41 -2.77 -31.94
CA PRO A 124 24.65 -2.08 -33.18
C PRO A 124 23.93 -2.76 -34.35
N GLY A 125 23.11 -2.01 -35.09
CA GLY A 125 22.32 -2.51 -36.21
C GLY A 125 20.96 -3.12 -35.85
N GLU A 126 20.64 -3.22 -34.54
CA GLU A 126 19.30 -3.62 -34.09
C GLU A 126 18.33 -2.44 -34.18
N ASP A 127 17.08 -2.70 -34.60
CA ASP A 127 16.03 -1.71 -34.63
C ASP A 127 15.60 -1.33 -33.22
N PHE A 128 15.60 -0.02 -32.91
CA PHE A 128 15.29 0.50 -31.58
C PHE A 128 13.88 0.14 -31.14
N SER A 129 12.89 0.28 -32.00
CA SER A 129 11.48 0.01 -31.65
C SER A 129 11.24 -1.47 -31.35
N LYS A 130 11.92 -2.35 -32.07
CA LYS A 130 11.86 -3.79 -31.82
C LYS A 130 12.51 -4.14 -30.47
N TRP A 131 13.69 -3.58 -30.19
CA TRP A 131 14.36 -3.76 -28.91
C TRP A 131 13.51 -3.21 -27.74
N GLU A 132 12.98 -1.99 -27.88
CA GLU A 132 12.11 -1.36 -26.89
C GLU A 132 10.87 -2.21 -26.60
N GLY A 133 10.16 -2.64 -27.65
CA GLY A 133 8.96 -3.48 -27.51
C GLY A 133 9.26 -4.82 -26.84
N ASN A 134 10.40 -5.45 -27.17
CA ASN A 134 10.84 -6.66 -26.50
C ASN A 134 11.17 -6.42 -25.02
N PHE A 135 11.80 -5.31 -24.70
CA PHE A 135 12.13 -4.96 -23.30
C PHE A 135 10.86 -4.78 -22.46
N TYR A 136 9.84 -4.09 -22.97
CA TYR A 136 8.55 -3.95 -22.31
C TYR A 136 7.81 -5.27 -22.14
N SER A 137 7.87 -6.14 -23.12
CA SER A 137 7.12 -7.40 -23.10
C SER A 137 7.76 -8.52 -22.28
N THR A 138 9.08 -8.46 -22.05
CA THR A 138 9.82 -9.58 -21.44
C THR A 138 10.60 -9.21 -20.18
N ILE A 139 11.04 -7.95 -20.03
CA ILE A 139 11.96 -7.53 -18.98
C ILE A 139 11.28 -6.56 -18.00
N SER A 140 10.74 -5.45 -18.50
CA SER A 140 10.06 -4.45 -17.71
C SER A 140 8.55 -4.52 -17.94
N THR A 141 7.96 -5.68 -17.67
CA THR A 141 6.57 -6.00 -17.98
C THR A 141 5.59 -5.39 -16.96
N GLU A 142 4.31 -5.48 -17.27
CA GLU A 142 3.20 -5.12 -16.38
C GLU A 142 2.40 -6.37 -15.97
N ALA A 143 3.10 -7.44 -15.58
CA ALA A 143 2.47 -8.71 -15.21
C ALA A 143 1.42 -8.57 -14.10
N PHE A 144 1.54 -7.58 -13.23
CA PHE A 144 0.58 -7.25 -12.16
C PHE A 144 -0.80 -6.83 -12.70
N ALA A 145 -0.89 -6.36 -13.94
CA ALA A 145 -2.17 -6.00 -14.55
C ALA A 145 -3.18 -7.15 -14.56
N GLN A 146 -2.70 -8.40 -14.60
CA GLN A 146 -3.54 -9.61 -14.59
C GLN A 146 -4.28 -9.84 -13.27
N ILE A 147 -3.87 -9.18 -12.18
CA ILE A 147 -4.49 -9.30 -10.86
C ILE A 147 -5.20 -8.03 -10.40
N ILE A 148 -5.25 -7.01 -11.26
CA ILE A 148 -6.08 -5.83 -11.02
C ILE A 148 -7.56 -6.23 -11.12
N ARG A 149 -8.35 -5.72 -10.18
CA ARG A 149 -9.80 -5.92 -10.11
C ARG A 149 -10.48 -4.68 -9.54
N PRO A 150 -11.81 -4.55 -9.60
CA PRO A 150 -12.50 -3.39 -9.04
C PRO A 150 -12.10 -3.11 -7.59
N GLY A 151 -11.70 -1.86 -7.32
CA GLY A 151 -11.22 -1.42 -6.00
C GLY A 151 -9.70 -1.55 -5.78
N THR A 152 -8.92 -1.89 -6.80
CA THR A 152 -7.45 -2.00 -6.66
C THR A 152 -6.79 -0.61 -6.57
N ALA A 153 -5.88 -0.44 -5.60
CA ALA A 153 -4.82 0.56 -5.60
C ALA A 153 -3.55 -0.07 -6.19
N VAL A 154 -3.01 0.48 -7.28
CA VAL A 154 -1.74 0.02 -7.84
C VAL A 154 -0.61 0.73 -7.10
N VAL A 155 0.27 -0.05 -6.45
CA VAL A 155 1.36 0.46 -5.60
C VAL A 155 2.70 0.02 -6.18
N ILE A 156 3.51 0.99 -6.63
CA ILE A 156 4.71 0.75 -7.42
C ILE A 156 5.96 1.25 -6.69
N ASP A 157 6.76 0.34 -6.19
CA ASP A 157 8.13 0.55 -5.72
C ASP A 157 9.06 0.53 -6.95
N ASP A 158 9.71 1.64 -7.29
CA ASP A 158 10.51 1.75 -8.50
C ASP A 158 11.77 2.62 -8.25
N VAL A 159 12.60 2.75 -9.27
CA VAL A 159 13.90 3.42 -9.21
C VAL A 159 13.74 4.93 -9.06
N GLU A 160 14.10 5.46 -7.91
CA GLU A 160 13.96 6.88 -7.59
C GLU A 160 14.98 7.80 -8.27
N ASP A 161 16.23 7.37 -8.39
CA ASP A 161 17.37 8.24 -8.68
C ASP A 161 17.50 8.66 -10.15
N ARG A 162 16.66 8.11 -11.03
CA ARG A 162 16.74 8.36 -12.46
C ARG A 162 15.53 9.16 -12.95
N ASP A 163 15.72 9.92 -14.01
CA ASP A 163 14.64 10.60 -14.73
C ASP A 163 13.88 9.58 -15.59
N ILE A 164 13.13 8.72 -14.91
CA ILE A 164 12.29 7.69 -15.53
C ILE A 164 10.83 8.05 -15.28
N GLY A 165 10.06 8.20 -16.37
CA GLY A 165 8.60 8.19 -16.33
C GLY A 165 8.12 6.76 -16.56
N SER A 166 8.22 5.92 -15.53
CA SER A 166 7.98 4.49 -15.61
C SER A 166 6.59 4.15 -16.10
N ILE A 167 5.63 4.98 -15.78
CA ILE A 167 4.22 4.85 -16.16
C ILE A 167 3.76 6.12 -16.85
N GLY A 168 2.87 5.96 -17.81
CA GLY A 168 2.25 7.06 -18.53
C GLY A 168 0.73 6.91 -18.56
N SER A 169 0.02 7.89 -19.15
CA SER A 169 -1.44 7.94 -19.22
C SER A 169 -2.06 6.65 -19.76
N ASN A 170 -1.54 6.12 -20.87
CA ASN A 170 -2.05 4.90 -21.47
C ASN A 170 -1.99 3.67 -20.55
N ASN A 171 -0.89 3.50 -19.79
CA ASN A 171 -0.77 2.42 -18.82
C ASN A 171 -1.82 2.57 -17.71
N ILE A 172 -1.89 3.77 -17.13
CA ILE A 172 -2.79 4.10 -16.02
C ILE A 172 -4.25 3.90 -16.46
N LEU A 173 -4.63 4.41 -17.63
CA LEU A 173 -5.98 4.26 -18.15
C LEU A 173 -6.36 2.79 -18.44
N ALA A 174 -5.39 1.98 -18.91
CA ALA A 174 -5.59 0.55 -19.06
C ALA A 174 -5.86 -0.15 -17.71
N TRP A 175 -5.17 0.25 -16.65
CA TRP A 175 -5.41 -0.31 -15.30
C TRP A 175 -6.75 0.16 -14.71
N VAL A 176 -7.16 1.39 -14.95
CA VAL A 176 -8.51 1.88 -14.58
C VAL A 176 -9.59 1.06 -15.26
N LYS A 177 -9.43 0.71 -16.54
CA LYS A 177 -10.34 -0.18 -17.27
C LYS A 177 -10.46 -1.56 -16.61
N LEU A 178 -9.41 -2.05 -15.94
CA LEU A 178 -9.41 -3.31 -15.19
C LEU A 178 -9.98 -3.17 -13.76
N GLY A 179 -10.19 -1.92 -13.29
CA GLY A 179 -10.80 -1.63 -12.00
C GLY A 179 -9.88 -0.96 -10.98
N ALA A 180 -8.72 -0.47 -11.39
CA ALA A 180 -7.87 0.34 -10.52
C ALA A 180 -8.57 1.67 -10.15
N THR A 181 -8.50 2.04 -8.88
CA THR A 181 -9.07 3.28 -8.34
C THR A 181 -8.05 4.42 -8.26
N GLY A 182 -6.78 4.10 -8.24
CA GLY A 182 -5.67 5.04 -8.20
C GLY A 182 -4.32 4.36 -8.19
N VAL A 183 -3.28 5.17 -8.33
CA VAL A 183 -1.88 4.72 -8.41
C VAL A 183 -1.03 5.49 -7.42
N VAL A 184 -0.15 4.78 -6.70
CA VAL A 184 0.89 5.37 -5.85
C VAL A 184 2.24 4.82 -6.29
N THR A 185 3.22 5.71 -6.49
CA THR A 185 4.60 5.33 -6.79
C THR A 185 5.59 6.26 -6.09
N ASP A 186 6.70 5.74 -5.61
CA ASP A 186 7.80 6.56 -5.09
C ASP A 186 8.84 6.92 -6.15
N ALA A 187 8.57 6.61 -7.39
CA ALA A 187 9.37 7.03 -8.53
C ALA A 187 8.65 8.08 -9.42
N GLY A 188 8.89 8.02 -10.71
CA GLY A 188 8.38 8.98 -11.68
C GLY A 188 7.28 8.43 -12.59
N ALA A 189 6.33 9.30 -12.93
CA ALA A 189 5.39 9.09 -14.02
C ALA A 189 5.55 10.19 -15.07
N ARG A 190 5.09 9.93 -16.30
CA ARG A 190 5.02 10.88 -17.40
C ARG A 190 3.59 11.07 -17.89
N ASP A 191 3.39 11.89 -18.91
CA ASP A 191 2.07 12.19 -19.50
C ASP A 191 1.10 12.72 -18.41
N THR A 192 1.63 13.53 -17.49
CA THR A 192 0.91 13.91 -16.27
C THR A 192 -0.24 14.88 -16.54
N ASP A 193 -0.20 15.62 -17.66
CA ASP A 193 -1.27 16.51 -18.07
C ASP A 193 -2.48 15.70 -18.57
N GLU A 194 -2.23 14.62 -19.32
CA GLU A 194 -3.25 13.68 -19.77
C GLU A 194 -3.88 12.95 -18.59
N VAL A 195 -3.08 12.46 -17.64
CA VAL A 195 -3.57 11.81 -16.42
C VAL A 195 -4.48 12.74 -15.62
N GLY A 196 -4.11 14.03 -15.52
CA GLY A 196 -4.95 15.05 -14.89
C GLY A 196 -6.25 15.30 -15.65
N LEU A 197 -6.20 15.35 -16.97
CA LEU A 197 -7.37 15.53 -17.84
C LEU A 197 -8.32 14.32 -17.79
N GLU A 198 -7.77 13.11 -17.72
CA GLU A 198 -8.51 11.85 -17.56
C GLU A 198 -9.15 11.73 -16.17
N GLY A 199 -8.69 12.52 -15.22
CA GLY A 199 -9.21 12.55 -13.85
C GLY A 199 -8.84 11.31 -13.02
N VAL A 200 -7.71 10.67 -13.32
CA VAL A 200 -7.25 9.48 -12.61
C VAL A 200 -6.35 9.87 -11.43
N PRO A 201 -6.64 9.41 -10.20
CA PRO A 201 -5.78 9.65 -9.04
C PRO A 201 -4.39 9.04 -9.24
N LEU A 202 -3.37 9.89 -9.19
CA LEU A 202 -1.96 9.50 -9.27
C LEU A 202 -1.19 10.26 -8.20
N TYR A 203 -0.49 9.50 -7.33
CA TYR A 203 0.40 10.01 -6.30
C TYR A 203 1.82 9.54 -6.61
N LEU A 204 2.73 10.48 -6.72
CA LEU A 204 4.10 10.22 -7.19
C LEU A 204 5.10 11.12 -6.48
N ARG A 205 6.35 10.67 -6.40
CA ARG A 205 7.44 11.46 -5.86
C ARG A 205 7.89 12.55 -6.81
N LYS A 206 7.89 12.26 -8.14
CA LYS A 206 8.35 13.21 -9.17
C LYS A 206 7.73 12.92 -10.53
N LYS A 207 7.75 13.91 -11.40
CA LYS A 207 7.51 13.72 -12.83
C LYS A 207 8.79 13.21 -13.48
N GLY A 208 8.69 12.15 -14.31
CA GLY A 208 9.80 11.58 -15.05
C GLY A 208 9.57 11.70 -16.55
N ARG A 209 10.63 11.59 -17.37
CA ARG A 209 10.58 11.80 -18.82
C ARG A 209 11.03 10.59 -19.63
N GLY A 210 11.99 9.83 -19.11
CA GLY A 210 12.55 8.69 -19.80
C GLY A 210 11.66 7.46 -19.79
N ILE A 211 11.84 6.54 -20.73
CA ILE A 211 11.17 5.24 -20.78
C ILE A 211 11.82 4.22 -19.84
N ARG A 212 11.13 3.13 -19.51
CA ARG A 212 11.67 2.00 -18.71
C ARG A 212 12.79 1.21 -19.40
N PRO A 213 12.70 0.90 -20.72
CA PRO A 213 13.72 0.12 -21.41
C PRO A 213 15.14 0.63 -21.17
N GLY A 214 16.03 -0.32 -20.80
CA GLY A 214 17.43 -0.03 -20.46
C GLY A 214 17.66 0.67 -19.12
N ARG A 215 16.62 0.88 -18.30
CA ARG A 215 16.70 1.61 -17.01
C ARG A 215 16.25 0.79 -15.82
N ASN A 216 15.10 0.15 -15.92
CA ASN A 216 14.59 -0.72 -14.85
C ASN A 216 14.05 -2.05 -15.41
N GLU A 217 13.91 -3.02 -14.55
CA GLU A 217 13.27 -4.31 -14.84
C GLU A 217 12.36 -4.72 -13.68
N ILE A 218 11.34 -5.52 -13.98
CA ILE A 218 10.41 -6.00 -12.95
C ILE A 218 11.11 -7.04 -12.07
N GLU A 219 11.07 -6.84 -10.76
CA GLU A 219 11.64 -7.76 -9.77
C GLU A 219 10.56 -8.67 -9.19
N SER A 220 9.43 -8.08 -8.78
CA SER A 220 8.36 -8.86 -8.15
C SER A 220 6.98 -8.25 -8.37
N VAL A 221 5.97 -9.11 -8.25
CA VAL A 221 4.56 -8.76 -8.28
C VAL A 221 3.90 -9.33 -7.04
N ASN A 222 3.02 -8.54 -6.45
CA ASN A 222 2.19 -8.93 -5.30
C ASN A 222 3.03 -9.46 -4.12
N ARG A 223 4.14 -8.75 -3.85
CA ARG A 223 5.06 -8.96 -2.73
C ARG A 223 5.09 -7.70 -1.86
N PRO A 224 5.48 -7.79 -0.59
CA PRO A 224 5.71 -6.59 0.23
C PRO A 224 6.71 -5.65 -0.45
N VAL A 225 6.38 -4.35 -0.50
CA VAL A 225 7.21 -3.28 -1.06
C VAL A 225 7.37 -2.15 -0.05
N THR A 226 8.26 -1.21 -0.33
CA THR A 226 8.40 0.00 0.48
C THR A 226 8.05 1.22 -0.37
N ILE A 227 7.10 2.03 0.09
CA ILE A 227 6.68 3.27 -0.59
C ILE A 227 6.85 4.43 0.38
N GLY A 228 7.72 5.39 0.05
CA GLY A 228 7.96 6.55 0.91
C GLY A 228 8.23 6.18 2.36
N GLY A 229 9.04 5.14 2.62
CA GLY A 229 9.39 4.67 3.95
C GLY A 229 8.35 3.76 4.63
N VAL A 230 7.18 3.52 4.01
CA VAL A 230 6.12 2.67 4.56
C VAL A 230 6.16 1.28 3.94
N LEU A 231 6.09 0.25 4.78
CA LEU A 231 5.87 -1.12 4.32
C LEU A 231 4.43 -1.27 3.80
N VAL A 232 4.28 -1.71 2.56
CA VAL A 232 2.98 -2.01 1.96
C VAL A 232 2.93 -3.49 1.60
N CYS A 233 2.01 -4.21 2.21
CA CYS A 233 1.74 -5.61 1.87
C CYS A 233 0.56 -5.71 0.89
N PRO A 234 0.57 -6.70 -0.01
CA PRO A 234 -0.60 -6.99 -0.83
C PRO A 234 -1.86 -7.18 0.03
N GLY A 235 -2.94 -6.47 -0.34
CA GLY A 235 -4.18 -6.51 0.40
C GLY A 235 -4.36 -5.42 1.46
N ASP A 236 -3.34 -4.62 1.76
CA ASP A 236 -3.47 -3.44 2.64
C ASP A 236 -4.40 -2.39 2.03
N VAL A 237 -5.02 -1.58 2.88
CA VAL A 237 -5.88 -0.48 2.41
C VAL A 237 -5.03 0.77 2.18
N VAL A 238 -5.17 1.36 1.00
CA VAL A 238 -4.54 2.63 0.64
C VAL A 238 -5.62 3.70 0.60
N VAL A 239 -5.40 4.80 1.32
CA VAL A 239 -6.24 6.00 1.26
C VAL A 239 -5.36 7.18 0.88
N ALA A 240 -5.83 7.99 -0.07
CA ALA A 240 -5.07 9.13 -0.58
C ALA A 240 -6.00 10.31 -0.86
N ASP A 241 -5.58 11.50 -0.41
CA ASP A 241 -6.26 12.77 -0.62
C ASP A 241 -5.27 13.94 -0.63
N GLY A 242 -5.76 15.19 -0.44
CA GLY A 242 -4.91 16.38 -0.42
C GLY A 242 -3.80 16.40 0.63
N ASP A 243 -3.92 15.60 1.68
CA ASP A 243 -2.94 15.48 2.76
C ASP A 243 -1.84 14.44 2.45
N GLY A 244 -1.98 13.68 1.36
CA GLY A 244 -1.03 12.66 0.93
C GLY A 244 -1.60 11.25 0.90
N VAL A 245 -0.82 10.28 1.33
CA VAL A 245 -1.16 8.84 1.27
C VAL A 245 -0.98 8.21 2.65
N VAL A 246 -1.96 7.41 3.07
CA VAL A 246 -1.86 6.54 4.25
C VAL A 246 -2.17 5.10 3.87
N VAL A 247 -1.38 4.17 4.42
CA VAL A 247 -1.53 2.73 4.22
C VAL A 247 -1.94 2.09 5.54
N VAL A 248 -2.98 1.27 5.50
CA VAL A 248 -3.48 0.57 6.69
C VAL A 248 -3.26 -0.93 6.53
N PRO A 249 -2.50 -1.57 7.44
CA PRO A 249 -2.33 -3.01 7.43
C PRO A 249 -3.67 -3.73 7.47
N ARG A 250 -3.87 -4.69 6.55
CA ARG A 250 -5.15 -5.41 6.40
C ARG A 250 -5.69 -5.98 7.71
N ALA A 251 -4.78 -6.45 8.59
CA ALA A 251 -5.15 -7.09 9.84
C ALA A 251 -5.94 -6.19 10.80
N VAL A 252 -5.71 -4.88 10.76
CA VAL A 252 -6.36 -3.88 11.63
C VAL A 252 -7.33 -2.98 10.88
N ALA A 253 -7.52 -3.19 9.58
CA ALA A 253 -8.26 -2.28 8.72
C ALA A 253 -9.70 -2.00 9.19
N ALA A 254 -10.43 -3.02 9.64
CA ALA A 254 -11.79 -2.84 10.13
C ALA A 254 -11.85 -2.02 11.44
N GLU A 255 -10.87 -2.22 12.32
CA GLU A 255 -10.81 -1.48 13.59
C GLU A 255 -10.41 -0.02 13.37
N VAL A 256 -9.41 0.23 12.52
CA VAL A 256 -9.03 1.58 12.10
C VAL A 256 -10.21 2.32 11.50
N ALA A 257 -10.93 1.72 10.55
CA ALA A 257 -12.11 2.34 9.94
C ALA A 257 -13.20 2.69 10.96
N LYS A 258 -13.41 1.84 11.95
CA LYS A 258 -14.37 2.10 13.04
C LYS A 258 -13.99 3.35 13.87
N HIS A 259 -12.72 3.54 14.18
CA HIS A 259 -12.23 4.72 14.88
C HIS A 259 -12.28 5.96 14.00
N ALA A 260 -11.76 5.88 12.78
CA ALA A 260 -11.76 6.94 11.78
C ALA A 260 -13.17 7.47 11.48
N SER A 261 -14.16 6.59 11.37
CA SER A 261 -15.56 6.98 11.14
C SER A 261 -16.14 7.82 12.26
N LYS A 262 -15.79 7.54 13.53
CA LYS A 262 -16.23 8.34 14.68
C LYS A 262 -15.62 9.74 14.65
N ILE A 263 -14.34 9.84 14.27
CA ILE A 263 -13.62 11.12 14.14
C ILE A 263 -14.28 11.94 13.02
N LEU A 264 -14.46 11.36 11.84
CA LEU A 264 -15.11 12.02 10.70
C LEU A 264 -16.50 12.58 11.06
N VAL A 265 -17.32 11.80 11.78
CA VAL A 265 -18.66 12.27 12.23
C VAL A 265 -18.55 13.46 13.16
N GLY A 266 -17.63 13.43 14.13
CA GLY A 266 -17.38 14.55 15.04
C GLY A 266 -16.89 15.80 14.30
N ASP A 267 -15.95 15.63 13.39
CA ASP A 267 -15.39 16.72 12.58
C ASP A 267 -16.44 17.36 11.67
N LYS A 268 -17.26 16.55 11.00
CA LYS A 268 -18.38 17.09 10.19
C LYS A 268 -19.35 17.91 11.03
N ALA A 269 -19.72 17.42 12.21
CA ALA A 269 -20.63 18.14 13.10
C ALA A 269 -20.02 19.47 13.59
N GLY A 270 -18.76 19.44 14.01
CA GLY A 270 -18.04 20.65 14.46
C GLY A 270 -17.90 21.68 13.32
N ARG A 271 -17.48 21.23 12.13
CA ARG A 271 -17.34 22.11 10.96
C ARG A 271 -18.69 22.70 10.51
N LYS A 272 -19.76 21.90 10.56
CA LYS A 272 -21.12 22.38 10.28
C LYS A 272 -21.51 23.52 11.19
N SER A 273 -21.32 23.38 12.52
CA SER A 273 -21.59 24.43 13.50
C SER A 273 -20.79 25.71 13.22
N LEU A 274 -19.50 25.57 12.84
CA LEU A 274 -18.68 26.72 12.45
C LEU A 274 -19.19 27.39 11.17
N TYR A 275 -19.60 26.64 10.16
CA TYR A 275 -20.19 27.20 8.93
C TYR A 275 -21.46 28.00 9.22
N GLU A 276 -22.35 27.45 10.04
CA GLU A 276 -23.59 28.11 10.47
C GLU A 276 -23.29 29.41 11.24
N SER A 277 -22.34 29.38 12.18
CA SER A 277 -21.93 30.56 12.96
C SER A 277 -21.30 31.67 12.12
N LEU A 278 -20.62 31.28 11.01
CA LEU A 278 -19.99 32.19 10.06
C LEU A 278 -20.92 32.62 8.91
N GLY A 279 -22.17 32.16 8.87
CA GLY A 279 -23.11 32.40 7.79
C GLY A 279 -22.67 31.82 6.44
N ARG A 280 -21.85 30.75 6.45
CA ARG A 280 -21.36 30.08 5.23
C ARG A 280 -22.35 29.03 4.75
N PRO A 281 -22.54 28.88 3.43
CA PRO A 281 -23.37 27.82 2.88
C PRO A 281 -22.74 26.44 3.16
N LEU A 282 -23.57 25.47 3.53
CA LEU A 282 -23.11 24.10 3.78
C LEU A 282 -22.75 23.42 2.45
N ASP A 283 -21.54 22.92 2.34
CA ASP A 283 -21.03 22.18 1.21
C ASP A 283 -20.89 20.65 1.49
N LYS A 284 -20.29 19.91 0.54
CA LYS A 284 -20.11 18.47 0.65
C LYS A 284 -19.20 18.02 1.80
N THR A 285 -18.41 18.91 2.39
CA THR A 285 -17.49 18.56 3.49
C THR A 285 -18.21 18.49 4.85
N VAL A 286 -19.47 18.94 4.91
CA VAL A 286 -20.31 18.98 6.13
C VAL A 286 -21.70 18.35 5.95
N LYS A 287 -22.00 17.87 4.74
CA LYS A 287 -23.24 17.15 4.42
C LYS A 287 -23.12 15.65 4.66
#